data_89c46290759905949e76bdd257b638f4
#
_entry.id   89c46290759905949e76bdd257b638f4
#
_cell.length_a   1.000
_cell.length_b   1.000
_cell.length_c   1.000
_cell.angle_alpha   90.00
_cell.angle_beta   90.00
_cell.angle_gamma   90.00
#
_symmetry.space_group_name_H-M   'P 1'
#
loop_
_entity.id
_entity.type
_entity.pdbx_description
1 polymer ?
#
loop_
_entity_poly.entity_id
_entity_poly.type
_entity_poly.pdbx_seq_one_letter_code
_entity_poly.pdbx_strand_id
1 'polypeptide(L)'
;MNPFVIAAIGAVAAAACAIVIVGSLQQDSNETDVVLDQPGVYQEPGIGTNAPVVGKQLKNANVQDLDDQVVETASLFTSGKPVLVNYWFSNCQPCKREMPALQAAFEKFGDRVSFVGINTQDSPEVARSFISDIGVTYEILRDPNGESVVANGVSTFPTTFFVNAAGTIIKQISGELTADDIEAAFAELGVS
;
A
#
# COMPACT_ATOMS: atom_id res chain seq x y z
N MET A 1 32.64 67.61 8.05
CA MET A 1 32.69 66.17 8.18
C MET A 1 33.92 65.68 7.43
N ASN A 2 34.77 64.87 8.07
CA ASN A 2 36.10 64.51 7.53
C ASN A 2 35.89 63.47 6.37
N PRO A 3 36.49 63.68 5.18
CA PRO A 3 36.27 62.82 4.00
C PRO A 3 36.65 61.37 4.27
N PHE A 4 37.52 61.08 5.18
CA PHE A 4 37.89 59.72 5.60
C PHE A 4 36.76 58.98 6.32
N VAL A 5 35.87 59.70 7.01
CA VAL A 5 34.70 59.10 7.71
C VAL A 5 33.63 58.70 6.72
N ILE A 6 33.43 59.49 5.67
CA ILE A 6 32.45 59.19 4.62
C ILE A 6 32.90 57.97 3.82
N ALA A 7 34.19 57.81 3.51
CA ALA A 7 34.76 56.66 2.81
C ALA A 7 34.64 55.38 3.65
N ALA A 8 34.85 55.44 4.97
CA ALA A 8 34.72 54.27 5.84
C ALA A 8 33.27 53.80 5.98
N ILE A 9 32.29 54.71 6.07
CA ILE A 9 30.86 54.37 6.13
C ILE A 9 30.39 53.72 4.80
N GLY A 10 30.87 54.24 3.67
CA GLY A 10 30.55 53.64 2.35
C GLY A 10 31.08 52.22 2.17
N ALA A 11 32.32 51.96 2.66
CA ALA A 11 32.92 50.62 2.57
C ALA A 11 32.21 49.59 3.46
N VAL A 12 31.76 49.98 4.65
CA VAL A 12 31.01 49.08 5.56
C VAL A 12 29.63 48.80 5.01
N ALA A 13 28.93 49.77 4.41
CA ALA A 13 27.63 49.56 3.78
C ALA A 13 27.71 48.62 2.56
N ALA A 14 28.76 48.77 1.73
CA ALA A 14 28.99 47.90 0.59
C ALA A 14 29.31 46.45 1.00
N ALA A 15 30.11 46.26 2.05
CA ALA A 15 30.40 44.93 2.59
C ALA A 15 29.15 44.26 3.21
N ALA A 16 28.30 45.02 3.92
CA ALA A 16 27.04 44.50 4.47
C ALA A 16 26.04 44.08 3.36
N CYS A 17 25.93 44.86 2.28
CA CYS A 17 25.10 44.50 1.14
C CYS A 17 25.63 43.26 0.42
N ALA A 18 26.96 43.11 0.27
CA ALA A 18 27.55 41.92 -0.34
C ALA A 18 27.28 40.63 0.48
N ILE A 19 27.34 40.72 1.81
CA ILE A 19 27.04 39.59 2.70
C ILE A 19 25.56 39.19 2.62
N VAL A 20 24.64 40.16 2.53
CA VAL A 20 23.21 39.87 2.39
C VAL A 20 22.90 39.25 1.02
N ILE A 21 23.55 39.69 -0.06
CA ILE A 21 23.36 39.14 -1.40
C ILE A 21 23.95 37.72 -1.51
N VAL A 22 25.11 37.45 -0.91
CA VAL A 22 25.69 36.11 -0.85
C VAL A 22 24.87 35.18 0.01
N GLY A 23 24.32 35.65 1.14
CA GLY A 23 23.42 34.86 2.00
C GLY A 23 22.08 34.54 1.37
N SER A 24 21.56 35.39 0.48
CA SER A 24 20.30 35.15 -0.24
C SER A 24 20.46 34.27 -1.50
N LEU A 25 21.70 34.03 -1.95
CA LEU A 25 22.02 33.11 -3.06
C LEU A 25 22.35 31.69 -2.57
N GLN A 26 22.53 31.48 -1.27
CA GLN A 26 22.47 30.15 -0.67
C GLN A 26 21.00 29.81 -0.40
N GLN A 27 20.26 29.69 -1.45
CA GLN A 27 19.01 28.97 -1.45
C GLN A 27 19.41 27.52 -1.26
N ASP A 28 19.14 26.98 -0.07
CA ASP A 28 19.20 25.55 0.19
C ASP A 28 18.43 24.85 -0.94
N SER A 29 19.16 24.38 -1.93
CA SER A 29 18.68 23.28 -2.71
C SER A 29 18.58 22.12 -1.71
N ASN A 30 17.39 21.84 -1.21
CA ASN A 30 17.03 20.52 -0.73
C ASN A 30 17.12 19.59 -1.94
N GLU A 31 18.30 19.43 -2.50
CA GLU A 31 18.65 18.25 -3.26
C GLU A 31 18.64 17.13 -2.23
N THR A 32 17.51 16.44 -2.18
CA THR A 32 17.47 15.11 -1.61
C THR A 32 18.44 14.31 -2.48
N ASP A 33 19.65 14.13 -1.99
CA ASP A 33 20.66 13.30 -2.63
C ASP A 33 20.12 11.87 -2.58
N VAL A 34 19.33 11.51 -3.59
CA VAL A 34 18.85 10.15 -3.78
C VAL A 34 20.08 9.36 -4.24
N VAL A 35 20.81 8.81 -3.29
CA VAL A 35 21.84 7.82 -3.55
C VAL A 35 21.15 6.61 -4.20
N LEU A 36 21.19 6.52 -5.52
CA LEU A 36 20.78 5.34 -6.25
C LEU A 36 21.76 4.22 -5.91
N ASP A 37 21.30 3.18 -5.25
CA ASP A 37 22.10 1.98 -4.93
C ASP A 37 22.67 1.29 -6.19
N GLN A 38 22.17 1.65 -7.37
CA GLN A 38 22.66 1.22 -8.66
C GLN A 38 22.64 2.37 -9.69
N PRO A 39 23.75 3.12 -9.85
CA PRO A 39 23.84 4.15 -10.89
C PRO A 39 23.72 3.52 -12.29
N GLY A 40 22.74 3.98 -13.07
CA GLY A 40 22.54 3.56 -14.47
C GLY A 40 21.34 2.62 -14.67
N VAL A 41 20.65 2.19 -13.62
CA VAL A 41 19.33 1.56 -13.75
C VAL A 41 18.27 2.65 -13.64
N TYR A 42 17.74 3.11 -14.78
CA TYR A 42 16.56 3.95 -14.81
C TYR A 42 15.39 3.11 -14.33
N GLN A 43 14.99 3.32 -13.08
CA GLN A 43 13.66 2.90 -12.66
C GLN A 43 12.68 3.94 -13.23
N GLU A 44 11.87 3.53 -14.20
CA GLU A 44 10.74 4.36 -14.59
C GLU A 44 10.01 4.76 -13.32
N PRO A 45 9.59 6.05 -13.15
CA PRO A 45 8.72 6.45 -12.06
C PRO A 45 7.45 5.63 -12.21
N GLY A 46 7.45 4.45 -11.62
CA GLY A 46 6.33 3.52 -11.65
C GLY A 46 5.17 4.17 -10.93
N ILE A 47 3.98 4.05 -11.47
CA ILE A 47 2.74 4.00 -10.72
C ILE A 47 3.08 3.28 -9.43
N GLY A 48 2.87 3.94 -8.28
CA GLY A 48 3.38 3.52 -6.98
C GLY A 48 3.44 2.00 -6.80
N THR A 49 4.64 1.49 -6.56
CA THR A 49 4.82 0.06 -6.28
C THR A 49 4.49 -0.20 -4.82
N ASN A 50 3.88 -1.34 -4.54
CA ASN A 50 3.64 -1.76 -3.17
C ASN A 50 4.95 -1.86 -2.38
N ALA A 51 4.91 -1.51 -1.10
CA ALA A 51 6.03 -1.78 -0.21
C ALA A 51 6.29 -3.30 -0.12
N PRO A 52 7.56 -3.76 -0.11
CA PRO A 52 7.88 -5.17 0.08
C PRO A 52 7.57 -5.59 1.53
N VAL A 53 6.61 -6.50 1.71
CA VAL A 53 6.13 -6.91 3.04
C VAL A 53 6.30 -8.42 3.32
N VAL A 54 6.79 -9.19 2.36
CA VAL A 54 7.06 -10.62 2.58
C VAL A 54 8.01 -10.83 3.76
N GLY A 55 7.67 -11.77 4.64
CA GLY A 55 8.36 -12.03 5.89
C GLY A 55 7.96 -11.11 7.06
N LYS A 56 7.14 -10.08 6.82
CA LYS A 56 6.61 -9.19 7.88
C LYS A 56 5.26 -9.67 8.39
N GLN A 57 4.90 -9.24 9.60
CA GLN A 57 3.56 -9.43 10.13
C GLN A 57 2.57 -8.54 9.38
N LEU A 58 1.39 -9.07 9.04
CA LEU A 58 0.27 -8.25 8.63
C LEU A 58 -0.04 -7.26 9.75
N LYS A 59 -0.03 -5.98 9.44
CA LYS A 59 -0.27 -4.94 10.43
C LYS A 59 -1.75 -4.87 10.79
N ASN A 60 -2.02 -4.78 12.10
CA ASN A 60 -3.37 -4.55 12.57
C ASN A 60 -3.87 -3.17 12.14
N ALA A 61 -5.11 -3.12 11.69
CA ALA A 61 -5.82 -1.91 11.30
C ALA A 61 -7.32 -2.09 11.56
N ASN A 62 -8.03 -0.99 11.74
CA ASN A 62 -9.48 -1.00 11.79
C ASN A 62 -10.02 -0.95 10.37
N VAL A 63 -10.87 -1.91 10.06
CA VAL A 63 -11.67 -1.99 8.84
C VAL A 63 -13.14 -2.09 9.24
N GLN A 64 -14.06 -2.16 8.31
CA GLN A 64 -15.49 -2.28 8.58
C GLN A 64 -16.04 -3.49 7.83
N ASP A 65 -17.04 -4.14 8.39
CA ASP A 65 -17.87 -5.04 7.60
C ASP A 65 -18.82 -4.26 6.68
N LEU A 66 -19.65 -4.97 5.94
CA LEU A 66 -20.61 -4.33 5.05
C LEU A 66 -21.79 -3.65 5.80
N ASP A 67 -21.94 -3.86 7.09
CA ASP A 67 -22.92 -3.20 7.96
C ASP A 67 -22.28 -2.08 8.81
N ASP A 68 -21.10 -1.58 8.38
CA ASP A 68 -20.31 -0.51 9.00
C ASP A 68 -19.83 -0.81 10.44
N GLN A 69 -19.83 -2.10 10.83
CA GLN A 69 -19.27 -2.49 12.13
C GLN A 69 -17.75 -2.57 12.04
N VAL A 70 -17.06 -2.00 13.03
CA VAL A 70 -15.60 -2.01 13.07
C VAL A 70 -15.08 -3.42 13.34
N VAL A 71 -14.12 -3.86 12.53
CA VAL A 71 -13.42 -5.13 12.63
C VAL A 71 -11.92 -4.84 12.67
N GLU A 72 -11.21 -5.39 13.65
CA GLU A 72 -9.75 -5.35 13.66
C GLU A 72 -9.18 -6.46 12.78
N THR A 73 -8.25 -6.15 11.89
CA THR A 73 -7.64 -7.17 11.00
C THR A 73 -6.87 -8.25 11.76
N ALA A 74 -6.48 -8.01 13.02
CA ALA A 74 -5.92 -9.03 13.91
C ALA A 74 -6.89 -10.18 14.17
N SER A 75 -8.21 -9.95 14.10
CA SER A 75 -9.23 -10.98 14.33
C SER A 75 -9.28 -12.04 13.24
N LEU A 76 -8.73 -11.76 12.03
CA LEU A 76 -8.70 -12.68 10.90
C LEU A 76 -7.91 -13.97 11.21
N PHE A 77 -7.03 -13.94 12.22
CA PHE A 77 -6.16 -15.07 12.60
C PHE A 77 -6.70 -15.89 13.76
N THR A 78 -7.85 -15.54 14.33
CA THR A 78 -8.42 -16.24 15.51
C THR A 78 -8.83 -17.68 15.21
N SER A 79 -9.11 -18.02 13.94
CA SER A 79 -9.40 -19.39 13.51
C SER A 79 -8.19 -20.33 13.49
N GLY A 80 -6.97 -19.79 13.59
CA GLY A 80 -5.73 -20.55 13.43
C GLY A 80 -5.47 -21.06 12.02
N LYS A 81 -6.22 -20.56 11.01
CA LYS A 81 -6.01 -20.88 9.59
C LYS A 81 -5.12 -19.83 8.93
N PRO A 82 -4.38 -20.20 7.87
CA PRO A 82 -3.85 -19.21 6.94
C PRO A 82 -4.94 -18.32 6.38
N VAL A 83 -4.58 -17.10 5.96
CA VAL A 83 -5.52 -16.11 5.42
C VAL A 83 -5.04 -15.63 4.07
N LEU A 84 -5.92 -15.58 3.08
CA LEU A 84 -5.74 -14.83 1.85
C LEU A 84 -6.43 -13.48 2.03
N VAL A 85 -5.69 -12.38 1.90
CA VAL A 85 -6.21 -11.00 1.98
C VAL A 85 -6.06 -10.35 0.61
N ASN A 86 -7.17 -10.04 -0.04
CA ASN A 86 -7.20 -9.40 -1.37
C ASN A 86 -7.73 -7.97 -1.26
N TYR A 87 -6.94 -6.99 -1.70
CA TYR A 87 -7.32 -5.57 -1.75
C TYR A 87 -7.86 -5.22 -3.13
N TRP A 88 -9.06 -4.64 -3.16
CA TRP A 88 -9.81 -4.42 -4.40
C TRP A 88 -10.79 -3.23 -4.34
N PHE A 89 -11.37 -2.86 -5.47
CA PHE A 89 -12.54 -1.98 -5.58
C PHE A 89 -13.34 -2.28 -6.86
N SER A 90 -14.61 -1.89 -6.93
CA SER A 90 -15.54 -2.31 -7.99
C SER A 90 -15.17 -1.80 -9.39
N ASN A 91 -14.57 -0.61 -9.50
CA ASN A 91 -14.15 -0.02 -10.78
C ASN A 91 -12.74 -0.45 -11.23
N CYS A 92 -12.12 -1.39 -10.54
CA CYS A 92 -10.82 -1.97 -10.89
C CYS A 92 -11.01 -3.15 -11.85
N GLN A 93 -10.71 -2.96 -13.12
CA GLN A 93 -10.93 -3.99 -14.13
C GLN A 93 -10.14 -5.29 -13.89
N PRO A 94 -8.82 -5.26 -13.53
CA PRO A 94 -8.12 -6.50 -13.20
C PRO A 94 -8.68 -7.17 -11.93
N CYS A 95 -9.14 -6.39 -10.90
CA CYS A 95 -9.79 -6.97 -9.73
C CYS A 95 -11.04 -7.78 -10.11
N LYS A 96 -11.85 -7.21 -11.02
CA LYS A 96 -13.06 -7.90 -11.52
C LYS A 96 -12.74 -9.22 -12.23
N ARG A 97 -11.63 -9.27 -12.98
CA ARG A 97 -11.24 -10.48 -13.73
C ARG A 97 -10.71 -11.60 -12.84
N GLU A 98 -10.02 -11.30 -11.73
CA GLU A 98 -9.47 -12.31 -10.82
C GLU A 98 -10.51 -12.91 -9.85
N MET A 99 -11.60 -12.19 -9.54
CA MET A 99 -12.58 -12.62 -8.53
C MET A 99 -13.23 -13.98 -8.80
N PRO A 100 -13.56 -14.38 -10.03
CA PRO A 100 -14.03 -15.74 -10.29
C PRO A 100 -13.01 -16.82 -9.92
N ALA A 101 -11.70 -16.58 -10.13
CA ALA A 101 -10.65 -17.52 -9.71
C ALA A 101 -10.51 -17.56 -8.18
N LEU A 102 -10.63 -16.41 -7.50
CA LEU A 102 -10.66 -16.34 -6.03
C LEU A 102 -11.88 -17.07 -5.46
N GLN A 103 -13.06 -16.91 -6.07
CA GLN A 103 -14.27 -17.62 -5.64
C GLN A 103 -14.12 -19.15 -5.81
N ALA A 104 -13.63 -19.61 -6.96
CA ALA A 104 -13.38 -21.03 -7.19
C ALA A 104 -12.34 -21.59 -6.19
N ALA A 105 -11.31 -20.82 -5.88
CA ALA A 105 -10.34 -21.20 -4.85
C ALA A 105 -10.96 -21.23 -3.45
N PHE A 106 -11.85 -20.29 -3.12
CA PHE A 106 -12.61 -20.31 -1.87
C PHE A 106 -13.49 -21.57 -1.75
N GLU A 107 -14.18 -21.96 -2.79
CA GLU A 107 -14.98 -23.19 -2.81
C GLU A 107 -14.12 -24.46 -2.59
N LYS A 108 -12.89 -24.45 -3.09
CA LYS A 108 -11.96 -25.59 -2.98
C LYS A 108 -11.19 -25.62 -1.65
N PHE A 109 -10.83 -24.47 -1.09
CA PHE A 109 -9.89 -24.36 0.02
C PHE A 109 -10.42 -23.64 1.26
N GLY A 110 -11.64 -23.10 1.26
CA GLY A 110 -12.20 -22.28 2.34
C GLY A 110 -12.40 -23.03 3.68
N ASP A 111 -12.37 -24.35 3.67
CA ASP A 111 -12.30 -25.17 4.89
C ASP A 111 -10.92 -25.09 5.58
N ARG A 112 -9.84 -24.80 4.84
CA ARG A 112 -8.44 -24.78 5.26
C ARG A 112 -7.81 -23.39 5.28
N VAL A 113 -8.30 -22.45 4.49
CA VAL A 113 -7.83 -21.07 4.35
C VAL A 113 -9.01 -20.12 4.54
N SER A 114 -8.83 -19.07 5.31
CA SER A 114 -9.77 -17.95 5.35
C SER A 114 -9.54 -17.02 4.16
N PHE A 115 -10.61 -16.60 3.48
CA PHE A 115 -10.54 -15.65 2.37
C PHE A 115 -11.20 -14.36 2.79
N VAL A 116 -10.51 -13.25 2.62
CA VAL A 116 -10.99 -11.91 2.98
C VAL A 116 -10.69 -10.93 1.84
N GLY A 117 -11.73 -10.35 1.29
CA GLY A 117 -11.61 -9.23 0.35
C GLY A 117 -11.74 -7.90 1.11
N ILE A 118 -10.74 -7.03 1.02
CA ILE A 118 -10.80 -5.69 1.60
C ILE A 118 -11.07 -4.68 0.49
N ASN A 119 -12.30 -4.18 0.46
CA ASN A 119 -12.70 -3.12 -0.46
C ASN A 119 -12.21 -1.76 0.05
N THR A 120 -11.62 -0.95 -0.83
CA THR A 120 -10.90 0.26 -0.43
C THR A 120 -11.54 1.57 -0.87
N GLN A 121 -12.58 1.53 -1.71
CA GLN A 121 -13.11 2.76 -2.32
C GLN A 121 -14.63 2.84 -2.39
N ASP A 122 -15.33 1.71 -2.30
CA ASP A 122 -16.77 1.68 -2.53
C ASP A 122 -17.59 1.91 -1.26
N SER A 123 -18.83 2.39 -1.42
CA SER A 123 -19.82 2.34 -0.35
C SER A 123 -20.26 0.90 -0.09
N PRO A 124 -20.89 0.60 1.07
CA PRO A 124 -21.43 -0.74 1.35
C PRO A 124 -22.36 -1.24 0.26
N GLU A 125 -23.23 -0.36 -0.26
CA GLU A 125 -24.22 -0.72 -1.29
C GLU A 125 -23.56 -1.08 -2.61
N VAL A 126 -22.55 -0.30 -3.03
CA VAL A 126 -21.79 -0.58 -4.26
C VAL A 126 -21.01 -1.87 -4.14
N ALA A 127 -20.34 -2.08 -3.01
CA ALA A 127 -19.61 -3.32 -2.75
C ALA A 127 -20.55 -4.54 -2.75
N ARG A 128 -21.71 -4.47 -2.06
CA ARG A 128 -22.71 -5.55 -2.04
C ARG A 128 -23.25 -5.87 -3.43
N SER A 129 -23.61 -4.85 -4.20
CA SER A 129 -24.11 -5.06 -5.57
C SER A 129 -23.06 -5.76 -6.43
N PHE A 130 -21.83 -5.27 -6.38
CA PHE A 130 -20.73 -5.81 -7.17
C PHE A 130 -20.42 -7.27 -6.85
N ILE A 131 -20.26 -7.65 -5.56
CA ILE A 131 -19.99 -9.03 -5.16
C ILE A 131 -21.16 -9.98 -5.51
N SER A 132 -22.40 -9.48 -5.40
CA SER A 132 -23.58 -10.23 -5.81
C SER A 132 -23.58 -10.52 -7.32
N ASP A 133 -23.25 -9.52 -8.14
CA ASP A 133 -23.21 -9.64 -9.59
C ASP A 133 -22.15 -10.63 -10.09
N ILE A 134 -21.02 -10.72 -9.35
CA ILE A 134 -19.90 -11.63 -9.68
C ILE A 134 -20.09 -13.02 -9.02
N GLY A 135 -20.92 -13.12 -7.99
CA GLY A 135 -21.15 -14.35 -7.24
C GLY A 135 -20.09 -14.66 -6.18
N VAL A 136 -19.44 -13.61 -5.62
CA VAL A 136 -18.48 -13.75 -4.51
C VAL A 136 -19.21 -14.02 -3.21
N THR A 137 -18.75 -15.06 -2.46
CA THR A 137 -19.39 -15.50 -1.21
C THR A 137 -18.43 -15.60 -0.02
N TYR A 138 -17.14 -15.35 -0.21
CA TYR A 138 -16.17 -15.21 0.90
C TYR A 138 -16.32 -13.86 1.60
N GLU A 139 -15.70 -13.72 2.76
CA GLU A 139 -15.81 -12.54 3.63
C GLU A 139 -15.33 -11.26 2.92
N ILE A 140 -16.15 -10.21 2.99
CA ILE A 140 -15.83 -8.90 2.46
C ILE A 140 -15.85 -7.87 3.58
N LEU A 141 -14.71 -7.18 3.73
CA LEU A 141 -14.54 -6.04 4.60
C LEU A 141 -14.29 -4.79 3.76
N ARG A 142 -14.37 -3.61 4.38
CA ARG A 142 -14.11 -2.32 3.75
C ARG A 142 -13.06 -1.55 4.54
N ASP A 143 -12.22 -0.83 3.83
CA ASP A 143 -11.20 0.07 4.40
C ASP A 143 -11.49 1.53 3.99
N PRO A 144 -12.59 2.15 4.47
CA PRO A 144 -13.02 3.47 4.01
C PRO A 144 -12.03 4.59 4.38
N ASN A 145 -11.21 4.38 5.38
CA ASN A 145 -10.21 5.34 5.86
C ASN A 145 -8.81 5.06 5.30
N GLY A 146 -8.59 3.94 4.61
CA GLY A 146 -7.28 3.54 4.10
C GLY A 146 -6.31 3.07 5.17
N GLU A 147 -6.77 2.77 6.39
CA GLU A 147 -5.90 2.38 7.50
C GLU A 147 -5.11 1.10 7.20
N SER A 148 -5.79 0.07 6.68
CA SER A 148 -5.18 -1.20 6.31
C SER A 148 -4.26 -1.07 5.10
N VAL A 149 -4.68 -0.29 4.09
CA VAL A 149 -3.89 0.03 2.89
C VAL A 149 -2.57 0.68 3.28
N VAL A 150 -2.61 1.73 4.11
CA VAL A 150 -1.41 2.47 4.55
C VAL A 150 -0.53 1.61 5.44
N ALA A 151 -1.12 0.93 6.44
CA ALA A 151 -0.37 0.11 7.39
C ALA A 151 0.41 -1.02 6.69
N ASN A 152 -0.15 -1.59 5.64
CA ASN A 152 0.42 -2.73 4.92
C ASN A 152 1.11 -2.34 3.60
N GLY A 153 1.26 -1.03 3.31
CA GLY A 153 2.02 -0.52 2.17
C GLY A 153 1.43 -0.89 0.81
N VAL A 154 0.10 -0.99 0.73
CA VAL A 154 -0.63 -1.24 -0.52
C VAL A 154 -0.79 0.07 -1.28
N SER A 155 -0.37 0.10 -2.54
CA SER A 155 -0.48 1.28 -3.43
C SER A 155 -0.98 0.94 -4.82
N THR A 156 -1.04 -0.34 -5.17
CA THR A 156 -1.56 -0.83 -6.46
C THR A 156 -2.67 -1.84 -6.24
N PHE A 157 -3.58 -1.94 -7.21
CA PHE A 157 -4.74 -2.84 -7.14
C PHE A 157 -4.90 -3.66 -8.43
N PRO A 158 -5.27 -4.95 -8.28
CA PRO A 158 -5.42 -5.66 -7.02
C PRO A 158 -4.07 -5.94 -6.35
N THR A 159 -4.09 -6.19 -5.05
CA THR A 159 -2.96 -6.73 -4.32
C THR A 159 -3.45 -7.84 -3.40
N THR A 160 -2.76 -8.97 -3.43
CA THR A 160 -3.10 -10.11 -2.59
C THR A 160 -1.94 -10.52 -1.71
N PHE A 161 -2.23 -10.68 -0.43
CA PHE A 161 -1.33 -11.24 0.57
C PHE A 161 -1.76 -12.66 0.92
N PHE A 162 -0.80 -13.57 0.93
CA PHE A 162 -0.94 -14.91 1.45
C PHE A 162 -0.25 -14.94 2.81
N VAL A 163 -1.02 -15.11 3.87
CA VAL A 163 -0.59 -14.93 5.26
C VAL A 163 -0.73 -16.26 5.99
N ASN A 164 0.32 -16.68 6.70
CA ASN A 164 0.23 -17.91 7.50
C ASN A 164 -0.61 -17.71 8.77
N ALA A 165 -0.93 -18.79 9.47
CA ALA A 165 -1.73 -18.75 10.69
C ALA A 165 -1.12 -17.91 11.83
N ALA A 166 0.18 -17.64 11.78
CA ALA A 166 0.87 -16.76 12.73
C ALA A 166 0.81 -15.27 12.32
N GLY A 167 0.13 -14.92 11.23
CA GLY A 167 0.01 -13.56 10.75
C GLY A 167 1.20 -13.07 9.90
N THR A 168 2.14 -13.94 9.54
CA THR A 168 3.28 -13.58 8.69
C THR A 168 2.90 -13.66 7.22
N ILE A 169 3.17 -12.61 6.45
CA ILE A 169 2.96 -12.56 5.00
C ILE A 169 4.04 -13.44 4.33
N ILE A 170 3.62 -14.53 3.73
CA ILE A 170 4.50 -15.49 3.05
C ILE A 170 4.69 -15.10 1.59
N LYS A 171 3.64 -14.57 0.95
CA LYS A 171 3.68 -14.11 -0.44
C LYS A 171 2.85 -12.87 -0.62
N GLN A 172 3.33 -11.98 -1.49
CA GLN A 172 2.64 -10.77 -1.96
C GLN A 172 2.61 -10.83 -3.48
N ILE A 173 1.42 -10.68 -4.05
CA ILE A 173 1.23 -10.54 -5.49
C ILE A 173 0.54 -9.21 -5.74
N SER A 174 1.16 -8.37 -6.58
CA SER A 174 0.62 -7.08 -7.02
C SER A 174 0.18 -7.22 -8.47
N GLY A 175 -1.10 -7.03 -8.72
CA GLY A 175 -1.73 -7.28 -10.02
C GLY A 175 -2.67 -8.48 -9.99
N GLU A 176 -3.30 -8.74 -11.13
CA GLU A 176 -4.31 -9.78 -11.32
C GLU A 176 -3.73 -11.18 -11.05
N LEU A 177 -4.47 -11.98 -10.26
CA LEU A 177 -4.15 -13.36 -9.93
C LEU A 177 -4.77 -14.32 -10.94
N THR A 178 -4.02 -15.37 -11.26
CA THR A 178 -4.55 -16.57 -11.92
C THR A 178 -4.81 -17.69 -10.91
N ALA A 179 -5.56 -18.71 -11.32
CA ALA A 179 -5.78 -19.91 -10.50
C ALA A 179 -4.46 -20.61 -10.14
N ASP A 180 -3.51 -20.64 -11.07
CA ASP A 180 -2.19 -21.25 -10.87
C ASP A 180 -1.37 -20.48 -9.82
N ASP A 181 -1.45 -19.13 -9.82
CA ASP A 181 -0.79 -18.28 -8.81
C ASP A 181 -1.33 -18.57 -7.41
N ILE A 182 -2.65 -18.75 -7.28
CA ILE A 182 -3.30 -19.06 -6.00
C ILE A 182 -2.88 -20.44 -5.51
N GLU A 183 -2.91 -21.46 -6.37
CA GLU A 183 -2.50 -22.81 -5.99
C GLU A 183 -1.02 -22.88 -5.61
N ALA A 184 -0.14 -22.22 -6.35
CA ALA A 184 1.28 -22.13 -6.03
C ALA A 184 1.52 -21.44 -4.68
N ALA A 185 0.81 -20.36 -4.39
CA ALA A 185 0.92 -19.66 -3.12
C ALA A 185 0.39 -20.49 -1.93
N PHE A 186 -0.67 -21.27 -2.14
CA PHE A 186 -1.18 -22.16 -1.10
C PHE A 186 -0.22 -23.33 -0.82
N ALA A 187 0.47 -23.85 -1.85
CA ALA A 187 1.51 -24.84 -1.63
C ALA A 187 2.65 -24.30 -0.74
N GLU A 188 3.03 -23.02 -0.92
CA GLU A 188 4.02 -22.35 -0.05
C GLU A 188 3.52 -22.19 1.41
N LEU A 189 2.20 -22.08 1.61
CA LEU A 189 1.57 -22.08 2.94
C LEU A 189 1.38 -23.49 3.54
N GLY A 190 1.72 -24.55 2.80
CA GLY A 190 1.50 -25.93 3.23
C GLY A 190 0.05 -26.37 3.12
N VAL A 191 -0.75 -25.71 2.31
CA VAL A 191 -2.15 -26.06 2.00
C VAL A 191 -2.18 -26.82 0.69
N SER A 192 -2.61 -28.07 0.74
CA SER A 192 -2.71 -28.96 -0.43
C SER A 192 -4.14 -29.52 -0.59
#